data_ce1576c6b0fa0f992136736bf8cf4db7
#
_entry.id   ce1576c6b0fa0f992136736bf8cf4db7
#
_cell.length_a   1.000
_cell.length_b   1.000
_cell.length_c   1.000
_cell.angle_alpha   90.00
_cell.angle_beta   90.00
_cell.angle_gamma   90.00
#
_symmetry.space_group_name_H-M   'P 1'
#
loop_
_entity.id
_entity.type
_entity.pdbx_description
1 polymer ?
#
loop_
_entity_poly.entity_id
_entity_poly.type
_entity_poly.pdbx_seq_one_letter_code
_entity_poly.pdbx_strand_id
1 'polypeptide(L)'
;MKARKIILLLGFFAFINAHGQESFDTIIRNGRIIDGSGNPWYEADVGIVGERITSIGNLSAASASTDINATGLVVAPGFIDPHTHAIRGIFDVPTAESALLQGVTTLTEGNDGSSPFPVDEHFAEIVEAQISPNWGIFVGQGTIRSRVIGSEDRAASAAELQRMQDMVAEAMQQGALGISTGLFYVPGSFTPTEEVIALSRVAAEYDGIYISHMREEAAQLIDSVNETIRISEAAQIPVQMTHHKVIGVENWGASVESLRLVDEARARGTDITMDQYPYTASQTGITALIPQWAQEGGRDRLLERIESPETRQSVKNEVVDKILYDRGGGDPKNVFISRNTWDRSMEGKNLAELTVERGMEPSP
;
A
#
# COMPACT_ATOMS: atom_id res chain seq x y z
N MET A 1 -27.91 -62.09 -69.02
CA MET A 1 -27.55 -60.85 -68.26
C MET A 1 -27.94 -61.03 -66.82
N LYS A 2 -26.97 -61.25 -65.90
CA LYS A 2 -27.24 -61.46 -64.47
C LYS A 2 -26.93 -60.15 -63.73
N ALA A 3 -27.98 -59.54 -63.14
CA ALA A 3 -27.84 -58.33 -62.34
C ALA A 3 -27.28 -58.70 -60.94
N ARG A 4 -26.11 -58.17 -60.59
CA ARG A 4 -25.56 -58.26 -59.25
C ARG A 4 -26.14 -57.13 -58.38
N LYS A 5 -26.86 -57.50 -57.31
CA LYS A 5 -27.29 -56.58 -56.26
C LYS A 5 -26.09 -56.31 -55.31
N ILE A 6 -25.67 -55.09 -55.27
CA ILE A 6 -24.68 -54.60 -54.24
C ILE A 6 -25.50 -54.17 -53.04
N ILE A 7 -25.30 -54.85 -51.92
CA ILE A 7 -25.84 -54.47 -50.61
C ILE A 7 -24.81 -53.56 -49.97
N LEU A 8 -25.18 -52.29 -49.83
CA LEU A 8 -24.32 -51.29 -49.11
C LEU A 8 -24.69 -51.43 -47.64
N LEU A 9 -23.74 -51.94 -46.82
CA LEU A 9 -23.83 -51.96 -45.34
C LEU A 9 -23.35 -50.61 -44.81
N LEU A 10 -24.29 -49.75 -44.41
CA LEU A 10 -24.00 -48.51 -43.66
C LEU A 10 -23.69 -48.89 -42.19
N GLY A 11 -22.39 -48.93 -41.85
CA GLY A 11 -21.93 -49.06 -40.48
C GLY A 11 -22.14 -47.74 -39.75
N PHE A 12 -23.06 -47.72 -38.79
CA PHE A 12 -23.23 -46.63 -37.85
C PHE A 12 -22.10 -46.73 -36.84
N PHE A 13 -21.04 -45.94 -37.01
CA PHE A 13 -20.03 -45.69 -35.95
C PHE A 13 -20.65 -44.76 -34.93
N ALA A 14 -21.16 -45.31 -33.83
CA ALA A 14 -21.46 -44.55 -32.64
C ALA A 14 -20.13 -44.11 -32.03
N PHE A 15 -19.75 -42.87 -32.21
CA PHE A 15 -18.71 -42.23 -31.37
C PHE A 15 -19.25 -42.11 -29.96
N ILE A 16 -18.91 -43.07 -29.10
CA ILE A 16 -19.03 -42.90 -27.65
C ILE A 16 -17.97 -41.87 -27.28
N ASN A 17 -18.38 -40.61 -27.15
CA ASN A 17 -17.58 -39.60 -26.43
C ASN A 17 -17.51 -40.07 -24.96
N ALA A 18 -16.47 -40.82 -24.63
CA ALA A 18 -16.08 -40.99 -23.25
C ALA A 18 -15.58 -39.62 -22.78
N HIS A 19 -16.49 -38.77 -22.33
CA HIS A 19 -16.12 -37.62 -21.51
C HIS A 19 -15.54 -38.22 -20.23
N GLY A 20 -14.20 -38.28 -20.11
CA GLY A 20 -13.58 -38.53 -18.84
C GLY A 20 -14.15 -37.52 -17.83
N GLN A 21 -14.66 -38.02 -16.74
CA GLN A 21 -15.15 -37.16 -15.66
C GLN A 21 -14.05 -36.21 -15.28
N GLU A 22 -14.25 -34.90 -15.46
CA GLU A 22 -13.25 -33.90 -15.05
C GLU A 22 -13.04 -34.06 -13.55
N SER A 23 -11.76 -34.12 -13.14
CA SER A 23 -11.35 -34.28 -11.75
C SER A 23 -10.59 -33.06 -11.32
N PHE A 24 -10.97 -32.48 -10.18
CA PHE A 24 -10.38 -31.32 -9.58
C PHE A 24 -9.81 -31.67 -8.19
N ASP A 25 -8.89 -30.88 -7.68
CA ASP A 25 -8.45 -30.98 -6.29
C ASP A 25 -9.51 -30.38 -5.38
N THR A 26 -10.08 -29.24 -5.78
CA THR A 26 -11.16 -28.58 -5.06
C THR A 26 -12.23 -28.08 -6.04
N ILE A 27 -13.51 -28.27 -5.69
CA ILE A 27 -14.62 -27.57 -6.34
C ILE A 27 -15.36 -26.74 -5.29
N ILE A 28 -15.55 -25.44 -5.59
CA ILE A 28 -16.44 -24.57 -4.83
C ILE A 28 -17.78 -24.54 -5.58
N ARG A 29 -18.84 -25.06 -4.95
CA ARG A 29 -20.14 -25.26 -5.59
C ARG A 29 -21.18 -24.23 -5.22
N ASN A 30 -22.08 -23.93 -6.17
CA ASN A 30 -23.28 -23.11 -5.96
C ASN A 30 -23.00 -21.70 -5.45
N GLY A 31 -21.85 -21.12 -5.82
CA GLY A 31 -21.46 -19.77 -5.39
C GLY A 31 -22.02 -18.67 -6.28
N ARG A 32 -22.23 -17.50 -5.72
CA ARG A 32 -22.38 -16.25 -6.49
C ARG A 32 -21.01 -15.72 -6.84
N ILE A 33 -20.62 -15.83 -8.09
CA ILE A 33 -19.30 -15.43 -8.55
C ILE A 33 -19.27 -13.92 -8.78
N ILE A 34 -18.31 -13.26 -8.13
CA ILE A 34 -17.91 -11.87 -8.41
C ILE A 34 -16.43 -11.92 -8.78
N ASP A 35 -16.14 -11.90 -10.07
CA ASP A 35 -14.82 -12.21 -10.61
C ASP A 35 -13.88 -10.98 -10.76
N GLY A 36 -14.33 -9.81 -10.35
CA GLY A 36 -13.55 -8.56 -10.46
C GLY A 36 -13.58 -7.90 -11.83
N SER A 37 -14.29 -8.47 -12.81
CA SER A 37 -14.38 -7.92 -14.18
C SER A 37 -15.25 -6.65 -14.30
N GLY A 38 -15.96 -6.27 -13.23
CA GLY A 38 -16.95 -5.19 -13.24
C GLY A 38 -18.32 -5.59 -13.75
N ASN A 39 -18.49 -6.86 -14.19
CA ASN A 39 -19.79 -7.39 -14.58
C ASN A 39 -20.66 -7.76 -13.36
N PRO A 40 -22.00 -7.87 -13.54
CA PRO A 40 -22.86 -8.41 -12.51
C PRO A 40 -22.46 -9.84 -12.11
N TRP A 41 -22.75 -10.21 -10.86
CA TRP A 41 -22.54 -11.57 -10.37
C TRP A 41 -23.36 -12.60 -11.15
N TYR A 42 -22.87 -13.84 -11.19
CA TYR A 42 -23.54 -14.98 -11.78
C TYR A 42 -23.37 -16.22 -10.90
N GLU A 43 -24.26 -17.21 -11.04
CA GLU A 43 -24.15 -18.48 -10.32
C GLU A 43 -23.28 -19.46 -11.11
N ALA A 44 -22.28 -20.04 -10.47
CA ALA A 44 -21.41 -21.05 -11.03
C ALA A 44 -20.66 -21.84 -9.94
N ASP A 45 -20.07 -22.96 -10.38
CA ASP A 45 -19.05 -23.68 -9.60
C ASP A 45 -17.65 -23.22 -10.06
N VAL A 46 -16.66 -23.33 -9.18
CA VAL A 46 -15.25 -23.04 -9.46
C VAL A 46 -14.42 -24.30 -9.23
N GLY A 47 -13.76 -24.78 -10.28
CA GLY A 47 -12.88 -25.94 -10.26
C GLY A 47 -11.41 -25.52 -10.19
N ILE A 48 -10.68 -26.09 -9.23
CA ILE A 48 -9.27 -25.78 -8.94
C ILE A 48 -8.43 -27.05 -9.08
N VAL A 49 -7.30 -26.94 -9.80
CA VAL A 49 -6.26 -27.96 -9.91
C VAL A 49 -4.93 -27.34 -9.52
N GLY A 50 -4.29 -27.90 -8.50
CA GLY A 50 -3.09 -27.30 -7.90
C GLY A 50 -3.39 -25.89 -7.38
N GLU A 51 -2.65 -24.93 -7.88
CA GLU A 51 -2.78 -23.51 -7.50
C GLU A 51 -3.58 -22.66 -8.51
N ARG A 52 -4.31 -23.33 -9.43
CA ARG A 52 -4.99 -22.61 -10.52
C ARG A 52 -6.48 -22.91 -10.57
N ILE A 53 -7.26 -21.84 -10.77
CA ILE A 53 -8.65 -21.95 -11.22
C ILE A 53 -8.60 -22.42 -12.69
N THR A 54 -9.07 -23.62 -12.96
CA THR A 54 -9.04 -24.22 -14.29
C THR A 54 -10.40 -24.22 -14.99
N SER A 55 -11.48 -24.10 -14.22
CA SER A 55 -12.84 -24.05 -14.77
C SER A 55 -13.77 -23.21 -13.90
N ILE A 56 -14.63 -22.42 -14.53
CA ILE A 56 -15.76 -21.74 -13.89
C ILE A 56 -17.00 -22.04 -14.73
N GLY A 57 -18.03 -22.64 -14.13
CA GLY A 57 -19.26 -23.02 -14.85
C GLY A 57 -20.06 -24.06 -14.11
N ASN A 58 -20.84 -24.86 -14.85
CA ASN A 58 -21.58 -25.96 -14.27
C ASN A 58 -20.69 -27.20 -14.17
N LEU A 59 -20.24 -27.52 -12.98
CA LEU A 59 -19.37 -28.66 -12.67
C LEU A 59 -20.13 -29.78 -11.93
N SER A 60 -21.48 -29.84 -12.04
CA SER A 60 -22.32 -30.80 -11.33
C SER A 60 -21.96 -32.26 -11.62
N ALA A 61 -21.40 -32.56 -12.80
CA ALA A 61 -20.95 -33.88 -13.20
C ALA A 61 -19.48 -34.18 -12.85
N ALA A 62 -18.73 -33.16 -12.43
CA ALA A 62 -17.32 -33.29 -12.09
C ALA A 62 -17.12 -33.80 -10.65
N SER A 63 -15.98 -34.43 -10.39
CA SER A 63 -15.56 -34.86 -9.05
C SER A 63 -14.38 -34.04 -8.52
N ALA A 64 -14.27 -33.94 -7.21
CA ALA A 64 -13.12 -33.30 -6.56
C ALA A 64 -12.71 -34.08 -5.31
N SER A 65 -11.47 -33.89 -4.88
CA SER A 65 -10.99 -34.37 -3.59
C SER A 65 -11.63 -33.59 -2.44
N THR A 66 -11.88 -32.29 -2.66
CA THR A 66 -12.53 -31.39 -1.70
C THR A 66 -13.71 -30.68 -2.37
N ASP A 67 -14.90 -30.78 -1.80
CA ASP A 67 -16.10 -30.07 -2.20
C ASP A 67 -16.46 -29.01 -1.14
N ILE A 68 -16.55 -27.75 -1.56
CA ILE A 68 -16.95 -26.63 -0.72
C ILE A 68 -18.32 -26.15 -1.16
N ASN A 69 -19.33 -26.22 -0.31
CA ASN A 69 -20.66 -25.70 -0.63
C ASN A 69 -20.73 -24.20 -0.31
N ALA A 70 -20.82 -23.38 -1.34
CA ALA A 70 -20.95 -21.93 -1.27
C ALA A 70 -22.40 -21.43 -1.48
N THR A 71 -23.40 -22.28 -1.26
CA THR A 71 -24.82 -21.87 -1.40
C THR A 71 -25.12 -20.66 -0.52
N GLY A 72 -25.58 -19.57 -1.14
CA GLY A 72 -25.88 -18.30 -0.47
C GLY A 72 -24.66 -17.42 -0.16
N LEU A 73 -23.45 -17.88 -0.52
CA LEU A 73 -22.21 -17.14 -0.33
C LEU A 73 -21.74 -16.50 -1.65
N VAL A 74 -20.91 -15.48 -1.52
CA VAL A 74 -20.17 -14.88 -2.63
C VAL A 74 -18.81 -15.59 -2.74
N VAL A 75 -18.43 -15.93 -3.96
CA VAL A 75 -17.07 -16.39 -4.30
C VAL A 75 -16.41 -15.32 -5.13
N ALA A 76 -15.34 -14.78 -4.62
CA ALA A 76 -14.57 -13.70 -5.25
C ALA A 76 -13.07 -14.01 -5.15
N PRO A 77 -12.21 -13.39 -5.99
CA PRO A 77 -10.77 -13.36 -5.74
C PRO A 77 -10.47 -12.80 -4.35
N GLY A 78 -9.41 -13.27 -3.71
CA GLY A 78 -8.93 -12.67 -2.48
C GLY A 78 -8.55 -11.21 -2.71
N PHE A 79 -8.85 -10.35 -1.73
CA PHE A 79 -8.53 -8.94 -1.82
C PHE A 79 -7.01 -8.71 -1.68
N ILE A 80 -6.52 -7.72 -2.41
CA ILE A 80 -5.16 -7.21 -2.26
C ILE A 80 -5.27 -5.92 -1.45
N ASP A 81 -4.60 -5.87 -0.30
CA ASP A 81 -4.44 -4.62 0.43
C ASP A 81 -3.18 -3.90 -0.07
N PRO A 82 -3.34 -2.80 -0.82
CA PRO A 82 -2.22 -2.12 -1.47
C PRO A 82 -1.43 -1.23 -0.52
N HIS A 83 -1.85 -1.09 0.74
CA HIS A 83 -1.21 -0.20 1.70
C HIS A 83 -1.31 -0.75 3.11
N THR A 84 -0.31 -1.52 3.54
CA THR A 84 -0.27 -2.08 4.89
C THR A 84 1.00 -1.68 5.66
N HIS A 85 0.96 -1.89 6.96
CA HIS A 85 2.13 -1.84 7.84
C HIS A 85 2.26 -3.17 8.61
N ALA A 86 1.89 -4.27 7.95
CA ALA A 86 1.88 -5.62 8.52
C ALA A 86 3.27 -6.11 8.93
N ILE A 87 4.34 -5.56 8.32
CA ILE A 87 5.73 -5.85 8.69
C ILE A 87 6.00 -5.67 10.20
N ARG A 88 5.21 -4.80 10.87
CA ARG A 88 5.35 -4.54 12.31
C ARG A 88 4.91 -5.70 13.19
N GLY A 89 4.24 -6.72 12.64
CA GLY A 89 3.70 -7.84 13.39
C GLY A 89 3.66 -9.16 12.64
N ILE A 90 3.99 -9.19 11.34
CA ILE A 90 3.85 -10.41 10.53
C ILE A 90 4.76 -11.54 11.01
N PHE A 91 5.94 -11.23 11.55
CA PHE A 91 6.85 -12.22 12.09
C PHE A 91 6.41 -12.74 13.47
N ASP A 92 5.62 -11.97 14.21
CA ASP A 92 5.02 -12.39 15.49
C ASP A 92 3.75 -13.22 15.29
N VAL A 93 2.97 -12.89 14.22
CA VAL A 93 1.69 -13.54 13.88
C VAL A 93 1.65 -13.87 12.38
N PRO A 94 2.43 -14.87 11.93
CA PRO A 94 2.58 -15.16 10.49
C PRO A 94 1.28 -15.65 9.83
N THR A 95 0.30 -16.11 10.59
CA THR A 95 -1.02 -16.48 10.08
C THR A 95 -1.83 -15.28 9.56
N ALA A 96 -1.53 -14.06 10.02
CA ALA A 96 -2.24 -12.83 9.64
C ALA A 96 -3.77 -12.97 9.64
N GLU A 97 -4.34 -13.66 10.64
CA GLU A 97 -5.77 -13.99 10.71
C GLU A 97 -6.68 -12.76 10.59
N SER A 98 -6.25 -11.62 11.13
CA SER A 98 -7.02 -10.38 11.03
C SER A 98 -7.26 -9.91 9.59
N ALA A 99 -6.31 -10.17 8.70
CA ALA A 99 -6.44 -9.88 7.27
C ALA A 99 -7.23 -10.98 6.54
N LEU A 100 -6.82 -12.25 6.73
CA LEU A 100 -7.42 -13.39 6.04
C LEU A 100 -8.92 -13.56 6.35
N LEU A 101 -9.35 -13.33 7.59
CA LEU A 101 -10.76 -13.41 7.98
C LEU A 101 -11.62 -12.28 7.37
N GLN A 102 -11.00 -11.24 6.83
CA GLN A 102 -11.65 -10.20 6.05
C GLN A 102 -11.56 -10.44 4.53
N GLY A 103 -10.99 -11.58 4.12
CA GLY A 103 -10.81 -11.94 2.71
C GLY A 103 -9.59 -11.30 2.04
N VAL A 104 -8.72 -10.63 2.81
CA VAL A 104 -7.45 -10.07 2.30
C VAL A 104 -6.42 -11.18 2.26
N THR A 105 -6.00 -11.55 1.06
CA THR A 105 -5.06 -12.65 0.82
C THR A 105 -3.69 -12.20 0.33
N THR A 106 -3.54 -10.93 0.03
CA THR A 106 -2.27 -10.32 -0.39
C THR A 106 -2.07 -9.01 0.37
N LEU A 107 -0.90 -8.86 0.96
CA LEU A 107 -0.47 -7.66 1.67
C LEU A 107 0.70 -7.02 0.93
N THR A 108 0.70 -5.69 0.82
CA THR A 108 1.85 -4.97 0.28
C THR A 108 2.47 -4.07 1.34
N GLU A 109 3.77 -4.01 1.34
CA GLU A 109 4.61 -3.32 2.32
C GLU A 109 5.62 -2.38 1.67
N GLY A 110 6.41 -1.70 2.50
CA GLY A 110 7.38 -0.73 2.01
C GLY A 110 6.74 0.60 1.65
N ASN A 111 5.59 0.90 2.21
CA ASN A 111 4.85 2.14 2.01
C ASN A 111 5.53 3.34 2.67
N ASP A 112 5.06 4.54 2.37
CA ASP A 112 5.46 5.81 2.99
C ASP A 112 6.97 6.08 2.95
N GLY A 113 7.64 5.57 1.91
CA GLY A 113 9.07 5.79 1.68
C GLY A 113 10.02 4.98 2.56
N SER A 114 9.51 4.01 3.32
CA SER A 114 10.32 3.19 4.22
C SER A 114 10.14 1.70 3.91
N SER A 115 11.24 0.99 3.65
CA SER A 115 11.22 -0.45 3.39
C SER A 115 12.48 -1.14 3.91
N PRO A 116 12.46 -2.47 4.12
CA PRO A 116 13.66 -3.26 4.13
C PRO A 116 14.46 -3.08 2.83
N PHE A 117 15.77 -3.24 2.92
CA PHE A 117 16.70 -3.25 1.80
C PHE A 117 17.99 -3.98 2.23
N PRO A 118 18.56 -4.92 1.46
CA PRO A 118 18.06 -5.41 0.16
C PRO A 118 16.70 -6.10 0.23
N VAL A 119 15.98 -6.11 -0.88
CA VAL A 119 14.61 -6.64 -0.94
C VAL A 119 14.59 -8.17 -0.93
N ASP A 120 15.56 -8.81 -1.57
CA ASP A 120 15.69 -10.27 -1.63
C ASP A 120 15.98 -10.89 -0.25
N GLU A 121 16.78 -10.24 0.59
CA GLU A 121 16.98 -10.66 1.98
C GLU A 121 15.67 -10.67 2.75
N HIS A 122 14.86 -9.63 2.60
CA HIS A 122 13.54 -9.57 3.23
C HIS A 122 12.59 -10.66 2.71
N PHE A 123 12.58 -10.93 1.40
CA PHE A 123 11.78 -12.04 0.87
C PHE A 123 12.24 -13.40 1.44
N ALA A 124 13.55 -13.59 1.66
CA ALA A 124 14.04 -14.80 2.31
C ALA A 124 13.51 -14.93 3.75
N GLU A 125 13.47 -13.84 4.53
CA GLU A 125 12.88 -13.83 5.87
C GLU A 125 11.37 -14.16 5.84
N ILE A 126 10.63 -13.60 4.87
CA ILE A 126 9.20 -13.88 4.68
C ILE A 126 8.95 -15.35 4.35
N VAL A 127 9.77 -15.94 3.49
CA VAL A 127 9.69 -17.38 3.13
C VAL A 127 10.01 -18.25 4.36
N GLU A 128 11.03 -17.89 5.13
CA GLU A 128 11.39 -18.63 6.36
C GLU A 128 10.28 -18.55 7.41
N ALA A 129 9.63 -17.41 7.55
CA ALA A 129 8.52 -17.21 8.47
C ALA A 129 7.24 -17.96 8.08
N GLN A 130 7.14 -18.49 6.85
CA GLN A 130 5.98 -19.22 6.34
C GLN A 130 4.65 -18.50 6.57
N ILE A 131 4.61 -17.21 6.22
CA ILE A 131 3.39 -16.42 6.37
C ILE A 131 2.24 -16.97 5.53
N SER A 132 1.00 -16.75 5.96
CA SER A 132 -0.17 -17.26 5.25
C SER A 132 -0.60 -16.39 4.05
N PRO A 133 -0.57 -15.04 4.10
CA PRO A 133 -0.92 -14.21 2.95
C PRO A 133 0.23 -14.18 1.92
N ASN A 134 -0.11 -13.82 0.68
CA ASN A 134 0.88 -13.41 -0.28
C ASN A 134 1.50 -12.06 0.17
N TRP A 135 2.74 -11.82 -0.24
CA TRP A 135 3.52 -10.66 0.17
C TRP A 135 4.14 -9.94 -1.02
N GLY A 136 3.93 -8.64 -1.09
CA GLY A 136 4.59 -7.74 -2.03
C GLY A 136 5.29 -6.61 -1.30
N ILE A 137 6.29 -5.99 -1.91
CA ILE A 137 7.03 -4.89 -1.29
C ILE A 137 7.35 -3.80 -2.31
N PHE A 138 7.24 -2.55 -1.87
CA PHE A 138 7.77 -1.38 -2.55
C PHE A 138 9.14 -1.02 -1.98
N VAL A 139 10.05 -0.55 -2.80
CA VAL A 139 11.29 0.02 -2.30
C VAL A 139 11.06 1.45 -1.82
N GLY A 140 11.42 1.73 -0.58
CA GLY A 140 11.25 3.05 0.03
C GLY A 140 12.30 4.06 -0.40
N GLN A 141 11.91 5.16 -1.03
CA GLN A 141 12.81 6.26 -1.43
C GLN A 141 13.54 6.84 -0.20
N GLY A 142 12.83 7.01 0.92
CA GLY A 142 13.42 7.49 2.17
C GLY A 142 14.49 6.54 2.72
N THR A 143 14.30 5.21 2.59
CA THR A 143 15.31 4.21 2.93
C THR A 143 16.56 4.36 2.07
N ILE A 144 16.39 4.47 0.74
CA ILE A 144 17.49 4.64 -0.20
C ILE A 144 18.23 5.95 0.08
N ARG A 145 17.49 7.06 0.22
CA ARG A 145 18.06 8.37 0.50
C ARG A 145 18.84 8.40 1.82
N SER A 146 18.30 7.80 2.87
CA SER A 146 18.99 7.69 4.16
C SER A 146 20.34 6.98 4.07
N ARG A 147 20.45 5.97 3.20
CA ARG A 147 21.69 5.20 3.01
C ARG A 147 22.75 5.96 2.19
N VAL A 148 22.34 6.91 1.36
CA VAL A 148 23.24 7.61 0.44
C VAL A 148 23.58 9.01 0.94
N ILE A 149 22.61 9.75 1.48
CA ILE A 149 22.73 11.15 1.89
C ILE A 149 22.54 11.31 3.40
N GLY A 150 21.78 10.41 4.04
CA GLY A 150 21.33 10.60 5.40
C GLY A 150 20.08 11.49 5.49
N SER A 151 20.02 12.29 6.57
CA SER A 151 18.88 13.20 6.84
C SER A 151 19.27 14.67 6.60
N GLU A 152 20.12 14.93 5.64
CA GLU A 152 20.54 16.30 5.29
C GLU A 152 19.50 16.99 4.41
N ASP A 153 19.20 18.25 4.70
CA ASP A 153 18.30 19.11 3.90
C ASP A 153 19.06 19.71 2.72
N ARG A 154 19.26 18.91 1.69
CA ARG A 154 19.88 19.32 0.42
C ARG A 154 19.50 18.39 -0.73
N ALA A 155 19.63 18.86 -1.94
CA ALA A 155 19.53 18.00 -3.11
C ALA A 155 20.70 16.99 -3.18
N ALA A 156 20.44 15.85 -3.82
CA ALA A 156 21.48 14.90 -4.16
C ALA A 156 22.48 15.47 -5.17
N SER A 157 23.76 15.19 -5.00
CA SER A 157 24.73 15.36 -6.09
C SER A 157 24.46 14.36 -7.21
N ALA A 158 24.99 14.59 -8.40
CA ALA A 158 24.84 13.68 -9.53
C ALA A 158 25.30 12.25 -9.22
N ALA A 159 26.39 12.10 -8.46
CA ALA A 159 26.91 10.79 -8.06
C ALA A 159 26.00 10.10 -7.03
N GLU A 160 25.43 10.84 -6.09
CA GLU A 160 24.49 10.31 -5.10
C GLU A 160 23.17 9.92 -5.78
N LEU A 161 22.67 10.74 -6.69
CA LEU A 161 21.46 10.41 -7.47
C LEU A 161 21.66 9.12 -8.26
N GLN A 162 22.80 8.97 -8.92
CA GLN A 162 23.12 7.73 -9.66
C GLN A 162 23.12 6.52 -8.73
N ARG A 163 23.75 6.63 -7.56
CA ARG A 163 23.76 5.52 -6.58
C ARG A 163 22.33 5.17 -6.11
N MET A 164 21.49 6.16 -5.90
CA MET A 164 20.09 5.91 -5.53
C MET A 164 19.32 5.24 -6.67
N GLN A 165 19.56 5.64 -7.92
CA GLN A 165 18.98 5.00 -9.10
C GLN A 165 19.42 3.54 -9.23
N ASP A 166 20.71 3.25 -9.00
CA ASP A 166 21.24 1.88 -9.01
C ASP A 166 20.57 1.02 -7.94
N MET A 167 20.32 1.57 -6.74
CA MET A 167 19.62 0.87 -5.65
C MET A 167 18.14 0.62 -5.98
N VAL A 168 17.46 1.55 -6.66
CA VAL A 168 16.08 1.30 -7.14
C VAL A 168 16.09 0.17 -8.16
N ALA A 169 17.01 0.19 -9.14
CA ALA A 169 17.13 -0.87 -10.13
C ALA A 169 17.41 -2.24 -9.49
N GLU A 170 18.29 -2.29 -8.48
CA GLU A 170 18.57 -3.50 -7.69
C GLU A 170 17.31 -4.03 -7.03
N ALA A 171 16.56 -3.18 -6.32
CA ALA A 171 15.31 -3.57 -5.66
C ALA A 171 14.27 -4.09 -6.65
N MET A 172 14.13 -3.45 -7.81
CA MET A 172 13.21 -3.91 -8.86
C MET A 172 13.62 -5.28 -9.43
N GLN A 173 14.91 -5.52 -9.64
CA GLN A 173 15.44 -6.82 -10.06
C GLN A 173 15.23 -7.91 -9.00
N GLN A 174 15.21 -7.54 -7.74
CA GLN A 174 14.92 -8.42 -6.60
C GLN A 174 13.42 -8.68 -6.39
N GLY A 175 12.55 -8.07 -7.19
CA GLY A 175 11.11 -8.33 -7.19
C GLY A 175 10.25 -7.27 -6.47
N ALA A 176 10.77 -6.07 -6.24
CA ALA A 176 9.95 -4.97 -5.74
C ALA A 176 8.82 -4.62 -6.74
N LEU A 177 7.65 -4.26 -6.23
CA LEU A 177 6.48 -3.86 -7.02
C LEU A 177 6.61 -2.46 -7.63
N GLY A 178 7.53 -1.67 -7.14
CA GLY A 178 7.72 -0.29 -7.53
C GLY A 178 8.43 0.49 -6.43
N ILE A 179 8.28 1.81 -6.46
CA ILE A 179 8.89 2.74 -5.51
C ILE A 179 7.83 3.44 -4.66
N SER A 180 8.10 3.61 -3.37
CA SER A 180 7.26 4.39 -2.46
C SER A 180 7.96 5.66 -1.99
N THR A 181 7.18 6.71 -1.73
CA THR A 181 7.67 7.90 -1.03
C THR A 181 6.81 8.24 0.18
N GLY A 182 7.45 8.88 1.16
CA GLY A 182 6.79 9.57 2.26
C GLY A 182 7.35 10.98 2.33
N LEU A 183 6.90 11.84 1.41
CA LEU A 183 7.45 13.19 1.22
C LEU A 183 7.14 14.14 2.37
N PHE A 184 6.26 13.74 3.28
CA PHE A 184 6.01 14.41 4.54
C PHE A 184 7.11 14.15 5.58
N TYR A 185 7.69 12.95 5.57
CA TYR A 185 8.66 12.49 6.58
C TYR A 185 10.10 12.78 6.17
N VAL A 186 10.97 13.08 7.17
CA VAL A 186 12.42 13.17 6.95
C VAL A 186 12.98 11.75 6.72
N PRO A 187 13.83 11.54 5.69
CA PRO A 187 14.43 12.51 4.78
C PRO A 187 13.64 12.78 3.48
N GLY A 188 12.50 12.15 3.28
CA GLY A 188 11.67 12.34 2.07
C GLY A 188 11.26 13.81 1.87
N SER A 189 11.00 14.54 2.96
CA SER A 189 10.61 15.95 2.92
C SER A 189 11.67 16.89 2.32
N PHE A 190 12.94 16.50 2.40
CA PHE A 190 14.08 17.24 1.83
C PHE A 190 14.36 16.86 0.37
N THR A 191 13.53 16.01 -0.21
CA THR A 191 13.72 15.51 -1.57
C THR A 191 13.06 16.46 -2.58
N PRO A 192 13.83 17.04 -3.53
CA PRO A 192 13.26 17.77 -4.66
C PRO A 192 12.40 16.85 -5.53
N THR A 193 11.34 17.39 -6.12
CA THR A 193 10.45 16.64 -7.03
C THR A 193 11.21 15.98 -8.18
N GLU A 194 12.24 16.66 -8.73
CA GLU A 194 13.05 16.14 -9.83
C GLU A 194 13.85 14.88 -9.44
N GLU A 195 14.27 14.77 -8.18
CA GLU A 195 14.94 13.57 -7.66
C GLU A 195 13.94 12.40 -7.62
N VAL A 196 12.71 12.65 -7.14
CA VAL A 196 11.65 11.62 -7.14
C VAL A 196 11.32 11.17 -8.55
N ILE A 197 11.19 12.11 -9.51
CA ILE A 197 10.96 11.78 -10.92
C ILE A 197 12.09 10.91 -11.48
N ALA A 198 13.35 11.24 -11.17
CA ALA A 198 14.50 10.46 -11.66
C ALA A 198 14.52 9.03 -11.13
N LEU A 199 14.16 8.82 -9.86
CA LEU A 199 14.06 7.49 -9.25
C LEU A 199 12.84 6.72 -9.76
N SER A 200 11.70 7.39 -9.91
CA SER A 200 10.48 6.78 -10.44
C SER A 200 10.64 6.31 -11.89
N ARG A 201 11.44 7.02 -12.72
CA ARG A 201 11.76 6.54 -14.07
C ARG A 201 12.47 5.20 -14.08
N VAL A 202 13.38 4.99 -13.14
CA VAL A 202 14.04 3.68 -13.00
C VAL A 202 13.03 2.58 -12.69
N ALA A 203 12.11 2.82 -11.74
CA ALA A 203 11.06 1.85 -11.43
C ALA A 203 10.14 1.58 -12.64
N ALA A 204 9.84 2.62 -13.44
CA ALA A 204 9.03 2.49 -14.66
C ALA A 204 9.67 1.58 -15.73
N GLU A 205 11.01 1.53 -15.83
CA GLU A 205 11.72 0.64 -16.74
C GLU A 205 11.50 -0.85 -16.44
N TYR A 206 11.01 -1.17 -15.24
CA TYR A 206 10.67 -2.52 -14.77
C TYR A 206 9.16 -2.75 -14.63
N ASP A 207 8.34 -1.93 -15.29
CA ASP A 207 6.87 -1.98 -15.18
C ASP A 207 6.36 -1.78 -13.72
N GLY A 208 7.14 -1.08 -12.89
CA GLY A 208 6.78 -0.78 -11.51
C GLY A 208 5.74 0.33 -11.41
N ILE A 209 5.20 0.51 -10.20
CA ILE A 209 4.29 1.62 -9.87
C ILE A 209 4.92 2.54 -8.83
N TYR A 210 4.47 3.79 -8.81
CA TYR A 210 4.83 4.77 -7.78
C TYR A 210 3.70 4.91 -6.78
N ILE A 211 3.99 4.81 -5.48
CA ILE A 211 3.02 5.08 -4.42
C ILE A 211 3.51 6.20 -3.51
N SER A 212 2.62 7.07 -3.07
CA SER A 212 3.02 8.28 -2.35
C SER A 212 2.15 8.58 -1.14
N HIS A 213 2.76 8.57 0.05
CA HIS A 213 2.37 9.48 1.10
C HIS A 213 2.82 10.88 0.66
N MET A 214 1.87 11.70 0.27
CA MET A 214 2.12 13.00 -0.34
C MET A 214 2.88 13.94 0.61
N ARG A 215 3.47 14.99 0.07
CA ARG A 215 4.29 15.95 0.81
C ARG A 215 3.49 16.66 1.90
N GLU A 216 2.23 16.94 1.62
CA GLU A 216 1.35 17.66 2.54
C GLU A 216 -0.11 17.26 2.27
N GLU A 217 -0.89 17.13 3.32
CA GLU A 217 -2.28 16.67 3.24
C GLU A 217 -3.27 17.66 3.91
N ALA A 218 -2.76 18.82 4.35
CA ALA A 218 -3.54 19.89 4.98
C ALA A 218 -3.63 21.11 4.04
N ALA A 219 -3.07 22.24 4.41
CA ALA A 219 -3.20 23.51 3.68
C ALA A 219 -2.60 23.47 2.25
N GLN A 220 -1.60 22.62 2.00
CA GLN A 220 -0.95 22.47 0.69
C GLN A 220 -1.33 21.16 -0.02
N LEU A 221 -2.47 20.57 0.32
CA LEU A 221 -2.96 19.35 -0.31
C LEU A 221 -2.98 19.44 -1.85
N ILE A 222 -3.50 20.54 -2.38
CA ILE A 222 -3.65 20.73 -3.82
C ILE A 222 -2.29 20.78 -4.54
N ASP A 223 -1.29 21.40 -3.94
CA ASP A 223 0.08 21.42 -4.47
C ASP A 223 0.68 20.02 -4.45
N SER A 224 0.45 19.25 -3.39
CA SER A 224 0.93 17.86 -3.25
C SER A 224 0.26 16.90 -4.24
N VAL A 225 -1.03 17.10 -4.52
CA VAL A 225 -1.75 16.34 -5.56
C VAL A 225 -1.14 16.66 -6.94
N ASN A 226 -0.92 17.93 -7.26
CA ASN A 226 -0.28 18.34 -8.51
C ASN A 226 1.17 17.82 -8.61
N GLU A 227 1.95 17.83 -7.52
CA GLU A 227 3.28 17.23 -7.47
C GLU A 227 3.24 15.75 -7.84
N THR A 228 2.31 15.00 -7.25
CA THR A 228 2.17 13.56 -7.46
C THR A 228 1.76 13.26 -8.92
N ILE A 229 0.80 14.03 -9.48
CA ILE A 229 0.41 13.94 -10.89
C ILE A 229 1.63 14.22 -11.80
N ARG A 230 2.37 15.29 -11.51
CA ARG A 230 3.57 15.65 -12.27
C ARG A 230 4.63 14.55 -12.24
N ILE A 231 4.87 13.93 -11.10
CA ILE A 231 5.83 12.81 -10.98
C ILE A 231 5.40 11.66 -11.88
N SER A 232 4.13 11.26 -11.83
CA SER A 232 3.61 10.20 -12.68
C SER A 232 3.75 10.51 -14.17
N GLU A 233 3.29 11.69 -14.59
CA GLU A 233 3.35 12.13 -16.01
C GLU A 233 4.80 12.25 -16.51
N ALA A 234 5.71 12.84 -15.71
CA ALA A 234 7.10 13.02 -16.09
C ALA A 234 7.93 11.74 -16.08
N ALA A 235 7.65 10.83 -15.17
CA ALA A 235 8.31 9.52 -15.09
C ALA A 235 7.64 8.46 -15.98
N GLN A 236 6.44 8.73 -16.51
CA GLN A 236 5.60 7.78 -17.26
C GLN A 236 5.33 6.50 -16.45
N ILE A 237 4.95 6.64 -15.19
CA ILE A 237 4.72 5.56 -14.24
C ILE A 237 3.29 5.64 -13.68
N PRO A 238 2.55 4.52 -13.57
CA PRO A 238 1.30 4.50 -12.82
C PRO A 238 1.51 4.97 -11.39
N VAL A 239 0.55 5.70 -10.82
CA VAL A 239 0.67 6.20 -9.45
C VAL A 239 -0.53 5.86 -8.59
N GLN A 240 -0.28 5.55 -7.33
CA GLN A 240 -1.27 5.49 -6.28
C GLN A 240 -1.00 6.58 -5.24
N MET A 241 -1.97 7.46 -5.03
CA MET A 241 -1.97 8.39 -3.91
C MET A 241 -2.46 7.63 -2.67
N THR A 242 -1.57 7.40 -1.70
CA THR A 242 -1.90 6.57 -0.55
C THR A 242 -2.74 7.34 0.46
N HIS A 243 -3.65 6.62 1.15
CA HIS A 243 -4.51 7.11 2.23
C HIS A 243 -5.05 8.53 2.02
N HIS A 244 -5.56 8.81 0.81
CA HIS A 244 -6.00 10.15 0.42
C HIS A 244 -6.99 10.73 1.42
N LYS A 245 -6.68 11.89 1.97
CA LYS A 245 -7.48 12.61 2.97
C LYS A 245 -7.17 14.10 2.94
N VAL A 246 -8.01 14.85 3.63
CA VAL A 246 -7.82 16.28 3.91
C VAL A 246 -7.67 16.45 5.41
N ILE A 247 -6.50 16.88 5.85
CA ILE A 247 -6.19 17.11 7.26
C ILE A 247 -6.43 18.58 7.62
N GLY A 248 -6.79 18.84 8.88
CA GLY A 248 -7.10 20.17 9.38
C GLY A 248 -8.52 20.62 9.05
N VAL A 249 -9.28 21.00 10.07
CA VAL A 249 -10.71 21.37 9.95
C VAL A 249 -10.92 22.52 8.97
N GLU A 250 -9.98 23.48 8.92
CA GLU A 250 -10.04 24.63 8.02
C GLU A 250 -9.91 24.26 6.55
N ASN A 251 -9.34 23.08 6.25
CA ASN A 251 -9.12 22.60 4.89
C ASN A 251 -10.24 21.66 4.40
N TRP A 252 -11.19 21.29 5.26
CA TRP A 252 -12.25 20.36 4.89
C TRP A 252 -13.06 20.87 3.70
N GLY A 253 -13.34 19.97 2.78
CA GLY A 253 -13.97 20.29 1.48
C GLY A 253 -12.97 20.38 0.33
N ALA A 254 -11.66 20.53 0.58
CA ALA A 254 -10.65 20.55 -0.48
C ALA A 254 -10.56 19.20 -1.25
N SER A 255 -11.15 18.13 -0.72
CA SER A 255 -11.28 16.85 -1.44
C SER A 255 -12.05 16.97 -2.75
N VAL A 256 -12.98 17.88 -2.87
CA VAL A 256 -13.71 18.13 -4.12
C VAL A 256 -12.75 18.56 -5.22
N GLU A 257 -11.82 19.46 -4.90
CA GLU A 257 -10.82 19.96 -5.85
C GLU A 257 -9.74 18.92 -6.13
N SER A 258 -9.25 18.20 -5.10
CA SER A 258 -8.23 17.17 -5.30
C SER A 258 -8.74 16.03 -6.19
N LEU A 259 -9.99 15.59 -6.01
CA LEU A 259 -10.61 14.57 -6.85
C LEU A 259 -10.81 15.08 -8.30
N ARG A 260 -11.22 16.34 -8.45
CA ARG A 260 -11.34 16.96 -9.80
C ARG A 260 -10.01 16.94 -10.57
N LEU A 261 -8.90 17.27 -9.90
CA LEU A 261 -7.56 17.23 -10.49
C LEU A 261 -7.16 15.82 -10.91
N VAL A 262 -7.47 14.82 -10.09
CA VAL A 262 -7.22 13.40 -10.40
C VAL A 262 -8.05 12.97 -11.61
N ASP A 263 -9.33 13.32 -11.66
CA ASP A 263 -10.20 12.98 -12.80
C ASP A 263 -9.73 13.65 -14.09
N GLU A 264 -9.25 14.89 -14.02
CA GLU A 264 -8.65 15.58 -15.17
C GLU A 264 -7.35 14.91 -15.64
N ALA A 265 -6.50 14.46 -14.72
CA ALA A 265 -5.30 13.72 -15.06
C ALA A 265 -5.63 12.36 -15.71
N ARG A 266 -6.60 11.64 -15.18
CA ARG A 266 -7.14 10.41 -15.80
C ARG A 266 -7.69 10.66 -17.20
N ALA A 267 -8.41 11.76 -17.40
CA ALA A 267 -8.94 12.14 -18.72
C ALA A 267 -7.81 12.46 -19.73
N ARG A 268 -6.62 12.84 -19.26
CA ARG A 268 -5.42 13.01 -20.10
C ARG A 268 -4.66 11.69 -20.34
N GLY A 269 -5.07 10.59 -19.70
CA GLY A 269 -4.46 9.26 -19.86
C GLY A 269 -3.47 8.89 -18.76
N THR A 270 -3.34 9.68 -17.69
CA THR A 270 -2.49 9.35 -16.56
C THR A 270 -3.15 8.23 -15.74
N ASP A 271 -2.42 7.16 -15.46
CA ASP A 271 -2.90 6.05 -14.64
C ASP A 271 -2.72 6.40 -13.15
N ILE A 272 -3.81 6.85 -12.53
CA ILE A 272 -3.84 7.27 -11.13
C ILE A 272 -4.89 6.51 -10.36
N THR A 273 -4.50 5.94 -9.25
CA THR A 273 -5.36 5.32 -8.24
C THR A 273 -5.20 6.01 -6.89
N MET A 274 -6.11 5.72 -5.98
CA MET A 274 -6.06 6.20 -4.59
C MET A 274 -6.54 5.09 -3.67
N ASP A 275 -5.95 5.00 -2.49
CA ASP A 275 -6.50 4.23 -1.40
C ASP A 275 -7.00 5.13 -0.27
N GLN A 276 -7.85 4.56 0.57
CA GLN A 276 -8.42 5.24 1.73
C GLN A 276 -8.71 4.21 2.82
N TYR A 277 -8.44 4.56 4.06
CA TYR A 277 -8.83 3.75 5.21
C TYR A 277 -10.20 4.19 5.78
N PRO A 278 -10.97 3.28 6.39
CA PRO A 278 -12.33 3.56 6.88
C PRO A 278 -12.35 4.07 8.33
N TYR A 279 -11.32 4.81 8.77
CA TYR A 279 -11.20 5.30 10.14
C TYR A 279 -11.38 6.82 10.20
N THR A 280 -11.86 7.31 11.33
CA THR A 280 -12.02 8.75 11.61
C THR A 280 -10.77 9.38 12.22
N ALA A 281 -9.71 8.61 12.38
CA ALA A 281 -8.41 9.04 12.91
C ALA A 281 -7.28 8.48 12.05
N SER A 282 -6.18 9.23 11.94
CA SER A 282 -4.92 8.77 11.36
C SER A 282 -3.94 8.35 12.45
N GLN A 283 -2.97 7.52 12.11
CA GLN A 283 -1.88 7.14 13.01
C GLN A 283 -0.52 7.37 12.34
N THR A 284 0.40 8.00 13.08
CA THR A 284 1.78 8.20 12.62
C THR A 284 2.74 8.32 13.80
N GLY A 285 4.04 8.42 13.53
CA GLY A 285 5.03 8.69 14.57
C GLY A 285 4.90 10.09 15.16
N ILE A 286 5.21 10.25 16.44
CA ILE A 286 5.13 11.55 17.14
C ILE A 286 6.00 12.64 16.48
N THR A 287 7.03 12.25 15.74
CA THR A 287 7.87 13.17 14.96
C THR A 287 7.10 13.91 13.87
N ALA A 288 5.90 13.47 13.50
CA ALA A 288 5.01 14.21 12.61
C ALA A 288 4.59 15.59 13.18
N LEU A 289 4.63 15.76 14.50
CA LEU A 289 4.40 17.05 15.16
C LEU A 289 5.68 17.92 15.22
N ILE A 290 6.84 17.34 15.00
CA ILE A 290 8.12 18.05 15.05
C ILE A 290 8.40 18.72 13.70
N PRO A 291 8.77 20.02 13.66
CA PRO A 291 9.10 20.66 12.40
C PRO A 291 10.27 19.96 11.70
N GLN A 292 10.20 19.91 10.36
CA GLN A 292 11.15 19.14 9.55
C GLN A 292 12.59 19.64 9.72
N TRP A 293 12.80 20.98 9.79
CA TRP A 293 14.11 21.56 9.99
C TRP A 293 14.78 21.10 11.30
N ALA A 294 13.96 20.83 12.33
CA ALA A 294 14.49 20.35 13.61
C ALA A 294 14.97 18.89 13.53
N GLN A 295 14.50 18.12 12.53
CA GLN A 295 14.88 16.74 12.31
C GLN A 295 16.05 16.58 11.33
N GLU A 296 16.49 17.67 10.68
CA GLU A 296 17.64 17.68 9.79
C GLU A 296 18.91 17.22 10.54
N GLY A 297 19.70 16.34 9.90
CA GLY A 297 20.86 15.70 10.50
C GLY A 297 20.53 14.52 11.43
N GLY A 298 19.25 14.13 11.54
CA GLY A 298 18.80 12.93 12.24
C GLY A 298 18.55 13.12 13.73
N ARG A 299 18.42 11.98 14.44
CA ARG A 299 17.93 11.94 15.82
C ARG A 299 18.78 12.73 16.80
N ASP A 300 20.10 12.61 16.72
CA ASP A 300 20.99 13.25 17.70
C ASP A 300 20.92 14.78 17.59
N ARG A 301 20.87 15.27 16.35
CA ARG A 301 20.68 16.71 16.09
C ARG A 301 19.31 17.22 16.53
N LEU A 302 18.27 16.40 16.38
CA LEU A 302 16.94 16.72 16.90
C LEU A 302 16.98 16.87 18.44
N LEU A 303 17.61 15.91 19.14
CA LEU A 303 17.72 15.97 20.60
C LEU A 303 18.50 17.23 21.05
N GLU A 304 19.63 17.55 20.41
CA GLU A 304 20.39 18.77 20.66
C GLU A 304 19.50 20.03 20.50
N ARG A 305 18.69 20.11 19.44
CA ARG A 305 17.78 21.24 19.18
C ARG A 305 16.65 21.34 20.19
N ILE A 306 16.12 20.22 20.67
CA ILE A 306 15.09 20.19 21.71
C ILE A 306 15.66 20.58 23.07
N GLU A 307 16.90 20.21 23.35
CA GLU A 307 17.58 20.55 24.62
C GLU A 307 18.10 21.98 24.66
N SER A 308 18.48 22.55 23.51
CA SER A 308 19.00 23.91 23.41
C SER A 308 17.93 24.96 23.71
N PRO A 309 18.15 25.89 24.67
CA PRO A 309 17.20 26.96 24.93
C PRO A 309 16.91 27.87 23.73
N GLU A 310 17.87 27.98 22.80
CA GLU A 310 17.77 28.84 21.62
C GLU A 310 16.76 28.30 20.61
N THR A 311 16.73 26.97 20.37
CA THR A 311 15.88 26.33 19.36
C THR A 311 14.64 25.70 19.96
N ARG A 312 14.66 25.30 21.23
CA ARG A 312 13.53 24.64 21.91
C ARG A 312 12.23 25.42 21.79
N GLN A 313 12.28 26.75 21.97
CA GLN A 313 11.06 27.57 21.92
C GLN A 313 10.46 27.59 20.50
N SER A 314 11.30 27.66 19.47
CA SER A 314 10.82 27.60 18.07
C SER A 314 10.19 26.25 17.77
N VAL A 315 10.85 25.15 18.16
CA VAL A 315 10.28 23.80 18.02
C VAL A 315 8.93 23.69 18.73
N LYS A 316 8.84 24.18 19.97
CA LYS A 316 7.61 24.17 20.75
C LYS A 316 6.48 24.94 20.05
N ASN A 317 6.76 26.14 19.56
CA ASN A 317 5.76 26.98 18.89
C ASN A 317 5.21 26.26 17.63
N GLU A 318 6.08 25.68 16.80
CA GLU A 318 5.66 24.97 15.61
C GLU A 318 4.92 23.65 15.92
N VAL A 319 5.25 22.97 17.02
CA VAL A 319 4.47 21.81 17.49
C VAL A 319 3.04 22.25 17.88
N VAL A 320 2.92 23.39 18.57
CA VAL A 320 1.59 23.96 18.91
C VAL A 320 0.83 24.31 17.65
N ASP A 321 1.46 24.98 16.68
CA ASP A 321 0.83 25.33 15.40
C ASP A 321 0.35 24.07 14.66
N LYS A 322 1.13 22.99 14.65
CA LYS A 322 0.73 21.72 14.04
C LYS A 322 -0.49 21.08 14.73
N ILE A 323 -0.56 21.18 16.06
CA ILE A 323 -1.74 20.68 16.81
C ILE A 323 -2.97 21.55 16.51
N LEU A 324 -2.80 22.85 16.40
CA LEU A 324 -3.91 23.80 16.19
C LEU A 324 -4.45 23.76 14.75
N TYR A 325 -3.57 23.71 13.74
CA TYR A 325 -3.95 23.97 12.34
C TYR A 325 -3.76 22.79 11.40
N ASP A 326 -3.04 21.76 11.83
CA ASP A 326 -2.77 20.56 11.02
C ASP A 326 -3.40 19.32 11.68
N ARG A 327 -2.74 18.76 12.71
CA ARG A 327 -3.08 17.46 13.28
C ARG A 327 -3.73 17.60 14.66
N GLY A 328 -4.86 17.26 14.91
CA GLY A 328 -5.55 17.39 16.20
C GLY A 328 -6.75 18.33 16.18
N GLY A 329 -7.01 18.98 15.05
CA GLY A 329 -8.19 19.80 14.85
C GLY A 329 -8.33 20.92 15.88
N GLY A 330 -7.21 21.51 16.33
CA GLY A 330 -7.17 22.62 17.27
C GLY A 330 -7.29 22.24 18.75
N ASP A 331 -7.35 20.95 19.09
CA ASP A 331 -7.47 20.51 20.48
C ASP A 331 -6.49 19.35 20.78
N PRO A 332 -5.58 19.49 21.76
CA PRO A 332 -4.68 18.42 22.17
C PRO A 332 -5.40 17.17 22.71
N LYS A 333 -6.69 17.26 23.03
CA LYS A 333 -7.53 16.10 23.36
C LYS A 333 -7.74 15.15 22.19
N ASN A 334 -7.55 15.60 20.95
CA ASN A 334 -7.69 14.79 19.76
C ASN A 334 -6.38 14.05 19.38
N VAL A 335 -5.27 14.32 20.08
CA VAL A 335 -3.97 13.65 19.83
C VAL A 335 -3.73 12.60 20.91
N PHE A 336 -3.90 11.33 20.52
CA PHE A 336 -3.76 10.19 21.41
C PHE A 336 -2.42 9.48 21.22
N ILE A 337 -1.85 8.95 22.31
CA ILE A 337 -0.71 8.05 22.27
C ILE A 337 -1.22 6.62 22.08
N SER A 338 -1.14 6.11 20.87
CA SER A 338 -1.61 4.76 20.54
C SER A 338 -0.64 3.67 20.98
N ARG A 339 0.67 3.96 20.98
CA ARG A 339 1.74 3.05 21.40
C ARG A 339 2.94 3.82 21.94
N ASN A 340 3.47 3.34 23.07
CA ASN A 340 4.71 3.85 23.65
C ASN A 340 5.52 2.70 24.24
N THR A 341 6.70 2.43 23.69
CA THR A 341 7.50 1.26 24.07
C THR A 341 8.26 1.43 25.38
N TRP A 342 8.55 2.67 25.81
CA TRP A 342 9.29 2.91 27.05
C TRP A 342 8.40 3.30 28.24
N ASP A 343 7.18 3.80 28.00
CA ASP A 343 6.21 4.14 29.05
C ASP A 343 4.79 3.81 28.59
N ARG A 344 4.39 2.56 28.77
CA ARG A 344 3.05 2.09 28.38
C ARG A 344 1.91 2.76 29.14
N SER A 345 2.19 3.42 30.26
CA SER A 345 1.15 4.14 31.02
C SER A 345 0.57 5.34 30.24
N MET A 346 1.24 5.77 29.17
CA MET A 346 0.77 6.81 28.27
C MET A 346 -0.20 6.30 27.20
N GLU A 347 -0.22 4.99 26.93
CA GLU A 347 -1.05 4.42 25.87
C GLU A 347 -2.54 4.60 26.15
N GLY A 348 -3.30 5.01 25.14
CA GLY A 348 -4.73 5.32 25.23
C GLY A 348 -5.07 6.69 25.81
N LYS A 349 -4.08 7.46 26.24
CA LYS A 349 -4.27 8.82 26.75
C LYS A 349 -4.00 9.87 25.68
N ASN A 350 -4.71 10.99 25.76
CA ASN A 350 -4.45 12.14 24.92
C ASN A 350 -3.44 13.12 25.56
N LEU A 351 -2.96 14.07 24.78
CA LEU A 351 -1.93 15.01 25.24
C LEU A 351 -2.44 15.89 26.39
N ALA A 352 -3.72 16.26 26.43
CA ALA A 352 -4.27 17.07 27.51
C ALA A 352 -4.29 16.30 28.84
N GLU A 353 -4.70 15.03 28.84
CA GLU A 353 -4.65 14.16 30.03
C GLU A 353 -3.22 13.99 30.57
N LEU A 354 -2.28 13.72 29.67
CA LEU A 354 -0.86 13.56 30.04
C LEU A 354 -0.26 14.83 30.64
N THR A 355 -0.69 16.01 30.15
CA THR A 355 -0.25 17.30 30.67
C THR A 355 -0.69 17.48 32.12
N VAL A 356 -1.98 17.19 32.40
CA VAL A 356 -2.53 17.29 33.77
C VAL A 356 -1.85 16.30 34.72
N GLU A 357 -1.69 15.04 34.31
CA GLU A 357 -1.02 14.00 35.13
C GLU A 357 0.41 14.36 35.49
N ARG A 358 1.11 15.07 34.63
CA ARG A 358 2.50 15.49 34.85
C ARG A 358 2.63 16.86 35.55
N GLY A 359 1.52 17.44 35.97
CA GLY A 359 1.49 18.75 36.63
C GLY A 359 2.03 19.88 35.74
N MET A 360 1.86 19.72 34.40
CA MET A 360 2.24 20.74 33.41
C MET A 360 1.00 21.57 33.06
N GLU A 361 1.21 22.84 32.76
CA GLU A 361 0.12 23.63 32.16
C GLU A 361 -0.10 23.15 30.72
N PRO A 362 -1.35 22.89 30.31
CA PRO A 362 -1.65 22.63 28.90
C PRO A 362 -1.16 23.84 28.09
N SER A 363 -0.29 23.61 27.16
CA SER A 363 -0.01 24.65 26.17
C SER A 363 -1.28 24.76 25.31
N PRO A 364 -1.78 25.98 25.09
CA PRO A 364 -2.97 26.17 24.27
C PRO A 364 -2.73 25.59 22.90
#